data_3c2aae0fc60cdcbf285fda7af9b23266
#
_entry.id   3c2aae0fc60cdcbf285fda7af9b23266
#
_cell.length_a   1.000
_cell.length_b   1.000
_cell.length_c   1.000
_cell.angle_alpha   90.00
_cell.angle_beta   90.00
_cell.angle_gamma   90.00
#
_symmetry.space_group_name_H-M   'P 1'
#
loop_
_entity.id
_entity.type
_entity.pdbx_description
1 polymer ?
#
loop_
_entity_poly.entity_id
_entity_poly.type
_entity_poly.pdbx_seq_one_letter_code
_entity_poly.pdbx_strand_id
1 'polypeptide(L)'
;EMMEKEEKYNFKRAVFLVDWAYNDGKPSYENFCHEIDSITTTLKAFIRINDAYKYKTAPNWAIFEYFTKSNPMNGNKPFVYDFDDFMGKQDFNKLLVTKILKTHTGQCTSMPLLYKILCDELGGHSKLALAPSHLYIKHIGEDGRWVNVELTNGCFARDEWYMQTFGISTEAIKNGVFLCAFSNKENIAFIMQLLASSYQHKYRNYDYFTLNCSSKALEYAPNFSQALVIKYLNLASFKKSYIQTIGKKKSDYIIRVNKEMHATLNVLDSIGYSQISDEEYQQNVERALKETETMKAKDR
;
A
#
# COMPACT_ATOMS: atom_id res chain seq x y z
N GLU A 1 -19.31 -7.75 5.10
CA GLU A 1 -19.95 -8.62 4.09
C GLU A 1 -18.94 -9.31 3.16
N MET A 2 -18.01 -8.59 2.50
CA MET A 2 -16.96 -9.21 1.64
C MET A 2 -16.02 -10.16 2.40
N MET A 3 -15.93 -10.05 3.71
CA MET A 3 -15.04 -10.83 4.57
C MET A 3 -15.76 -11.98 5.27
N GLU A 4 -17.06 -11.90 5.45
CA GLU A 4 -17.88 -12.86 6.19
C GLU A 4 -18.52 -13.93 5.31
N LYS A 5 -18.66 -13.64 4.02
CA LYS A 5 -19.08 -14.62 3.02
C LYS A 5 -17.88 -14.91 2.15
N GLU A 6 -17.66 -16.15 1.77
CA GLU A 6 -16.69 -16.55 0.72
C GLU A 6 -17.07 -15.99 -0.66
N GLU A 7 -17.77 -14.85 -0.68
CA GLU A 7 -18.09 -14.13 -1.90
C GLU A 7 -16.81 -13.55 -2.52
N LYS A 8 -16.77 -13.61 -3.81
CA LYS A 8 -15.64 -13.23 -4.65
C LYS A 8 -15.08 -11.87 -4.22
N TYR A 9 -13.89 -11.87 -3.61
CA TYR A 9 -13.17 -10.68 -3.17
C TYR A 9 -12.99 -9.71 -4.34
N ASN A 10 -13.51 -8.50 -4.23
CA ASN A 10 -13.37 -7.45 -5.22
C ASN A 10 -12.42 -6.35 -4.72
N PHE A 11 -11.15 -6.48 -5.08
CA PHE A 11 -10.09 -5.57 -4.66
C PHE A 11 -10.34 -4.14 -5.13
N LYS A 12 -10.72 -3.94 -6.41
CA LYS A 12 -11.06 -2.65 -7.00
C LYS A 12 -12.12 -1.91 -6.18
N ARG A 13 -13.20 -2.61 -5.80
CA ARG A 13 -14.27 -2.02 -4.99
C ARG A 13 -13.81 -1.70 -3.57
N ALA A 14 -12.99 -2.57 -2.96
CA ALA A 14 -12.47 -2.34 -1.61
C ALA A 14 -11.59 -1.08 -1.55
N VAL A 15 -10.70 -0.89 -2.53
CA VAL A 15 -9.89 0.32 -2.67
C VAL A 15 -10.77 1.56 -2.86
N PHE A 16 -11.74 1.50 -3.80
CA PHE A 16 -12.67 2.61 -4.03
C PHE A 16 -13.43 3.03 -2.76
N LEU A 17 -13.85 2.08 -1.93
CA LEU A 17 -14.60 2.39 -0.70
C LEU A 17 -13.80 3.22 0.30
N VAL A 18 -12.47 3.10 0.34
CA VAL A 18 -11.60 3.98 1.15
C VAL A 18 -11.63 5.39 0.60
N ASP A 19 -11.47 5.55 -0.72
CA ASP A 19 -11.50 6.83 -1.42
C ASP A 19 -12.86 7.53 -1.21
N TRP A 20 -13.94 6.76 -1.36
CA TRP A 20 -15.32 7.22 -1.16
C TRP A 20 -15.57 7.69 0.27
N ALA A 21 -15.15 6.91 1.27
CA ALA A 21 -15.33 7.24 2.68
C ALA A 21 -14.53 8.50 3.07
N TYR A 22 -13.28 8.60 2.61
CA TYR A 22 -12.46 9.78 2.89
C TYR A 22 -13.04 11.06 2.29
N ASN A 23 -13.62 10.98 1.09
CA ASN A 23 -14.19 12.10 0.35
C ASN A 23 -15.71 12.30 0.54
N ASP A 24 -16.27 11.87 1.69
CA ASP A 24 -17.67 12.08 2.07
C ASP A 24 -18.70 11.57 1.05
N GLY A 25 -18.40 10.47 0.39
CA GLY A 25 -19.31 9.87 -0.59
C GLY A 25 -19.36 10.58 -1.95
N LYS A 26 -18.50 11.58 -2.19
CA LYS A 26 -18.51 12.37 -3.44
C LYS A 26 -18.04 11.59 -4.69
N PRO A 27 -16.99 10.73 -4.65
CA PRO A 27 -16.59 9.95 -5.81
C PRO A 27 -17.70 9.00 -6.28
N SER A 28 -17.91 8.93 -7.60
CA SER A 28 -18.81 7.95 -8.22
C SER A 28 -18.04 6.66 -8.52
N TYR A 29 -18.60 5.51 -8.06
CA TYR A 29 -18.04 4.19 -8.38
C TYR A 29 -18.15 3.87 -9.88
N GLU A 30 -19.23 4.30 -10.51
CA GLU A 30 -19.44 4.12 -11.95
C GLU A 30 -18.35 4.85 -12.75
N ASN A 31 -18.08 6.13 -12.44
CA ASN A 31 -17.02 6.90 -13.09
C ASN A 31 -15.64 6.27 -12.85
N PHE A 32 -15.38 5.82 -11.61
CA PHE A 32 -14.14 5.12 -11.29
C PHE A 32 -13.96 3.85 -12.12
N CYS A 33 -15.01 3.02 -12.24
CA CYS A 33 -14.98 1.84 -13.10
C CYS A 33 -14.76 2.22 -14.56
N HIS A 34 -15.46 3.23 -15.08
CA HIS A 34 -15.31 3.69 -16.45
C HIS A 34 -13.87 4.14 -16.78
N GLU A 35 -13.21 4.87 -15.87
CA GLU A 35 -11.80 5.25 -16.04
C GLU A 35 -10.88 4.03 -16.09
N ILE A 36 -11.06 3.05 -15.18
CA ILE A 36 -10.31 1.80 -15.16
C ILE A 36 -10.55 0.99 -16.44
N ASP A 37 -11.80 0.88 -16.91
CA ASP A 37 -12.16 0.13 -18.11
C ASP A 37 -11.58 0.77 -19.38
N SER A 38 -11.53 2.09 -19.44
CA SER A 38 -10.88 2.85 -20.53
C SER A 38 -9.38 2.54 -20.61
N ILE A 39 -8.69 2.61 -19.48
CA ILE A 39 -7.26 2.29 -19.39
C ILE A 39 -7.02 0.83 -19.80
N THR A 40 -7.78 -0.12 -19.24
CA THR A 40 -7.60 -1.54 -19.53
C THR A 40 -7.89 -1.88 -20.99
N THR A 41 -8.84 -1.21 -21.62
CA THR A 41 -9.11 -1.35 -23.06
C THR A 41 -7.90 -0.92 -23.89
N THR A 42 -7.28 0.21 -23.53
CA THR A 42 -6.06 0.71 -24.18
C THR A 42 -4.89 -0.25 -24.00
N LEU A 43 -4.70 -0.77 -22.78
CA LEU A 43 -3.65 -1.75 -22.48
C LEU A 43 -3.85 -3.09 -23.20
N LYS A 44 -5.09 -3.59 -23.32
CA LYS A 44 -5.43 -4.78 -24.13
C LYS A 44 -5.09 -4.58 -25.60
N ALA A 45 -5.39 -3.41 -26.15
CA ALA A 45 -5.03 -3.06 -27.52
C ALA A 45 -3.51 -3.04 -27.72
N PHE A 46 -2.76 -2.48 -26.76
CA PHE A 46 -1.30 -2.44 -26.78
C PHE A 46 -0.69 -3.84 -26.75
N ILE A 47 -1.16 -4.72 -25.85
CA ILE A 47 -0.73 -6.12 -25.77
C ILE A 47 -0.95 -6.85 -27.10
N ARG A 48 -2.13 -6.62 -27.73
CA ARG A 48 -2.50 -7.26 -29.00
C ARG A 48 -1.63 -6.76 -30.17
N ILE A 49 -1.41 -5.44 -30.29
CA ILE A 49 -0.62 -4.84 -31.36
C ILE A 49 0.83 -5.34 -31.33
N ASN A 50 1.36 -5.60 -30.14
CA ASN A 50 2.71 -6.10 -29.94
C ASN A 50 2.81 -7.65 -29.94
N ASP A 51 1.75 -8.36 -30.27
CA ASP A 51 1.70 -9.84 -30.26
C ASP A 51 2.16 -10.45 -28.91
N ALA A 52 1.90 -9.72 -27.81
CA ALA A 52 2.40 -10.08 -26.47
C ALA A 52 1.47 -10.99 -25.68
N TYR A 53 0.26 -11.26 -26.16
CA TYR A 53 -0.77 -12.09 -25.47
C TYR A 53 -0.29 -13.52 -25.17
N LYS A 54 0.75 -14.00 -25.84
CA LYS A 54 1.39 -15.30 -25.59
C LYS A 54 2.18 -15.37 -24.29
N TYR A 55 2.54 -14.23 -23.71
CA TYR A 55 3.29 -14.13 -22.47
C TYR A 55 2.35 -13.93 -21.27
N LYS A 56 2.53 -14.71 -20.21
CA LYS A 56 1.74 -14.58 -18.98
C LYS A 56 1.99 -13.25 -18.26
N THR A 57 3.14 -12.62 -18.49
CA THR A 57 3.53 -11.33 -17.92
C THR A 57 3.15 -10.14 -18.79
N ALA A 58 2.48 -10.34 -19.93
CA ALA A 58 2.05 -9.24 -20.80
C ALA A 58 1.24 -8.14 -20.11
N PRO A 59 0.29 -8.46 -19.19
CA PRO A 59 -0.39 -7.43 -18.39
C PRO A 59 0.58 -6.58 -17.58
N ASN A 60 1.52 -7.21 -16.87
CA ASN A 60 2.52 -6.50 -16.06
C ASN A 60 3.43 -5.60 -16.91
N TRP A 61 3.88 -6.10 -18.06
CA TRP A 61 4.67 -5.31 -19.01
C TRP A 61 3.89 -4.10 -19.53
N ALA A 62 2.66 -4.28 -20.00
CA ALA A 62 1.86 -3.19 -20.54
C ALA A 62 1.57 -2.10 -19.50
N ILE A 63 1.26 -2.50 -18.24
CA ILE A 63 1.04 -1.56 -17.15
C ILE A 63 2.35 -0.84 -16.80
N PHE A 64 3.48 -1.54 -16.75
CA PHE A 64 4.78 -0.91 -16.48
C PHE A 64 5.13 0.15 -17.55
N GLU A 65 4.95 -0.17 -18.84
CA GLU A 65 5.11 0.80 -19.95
C GLU A 65 4.16 2.01 -19.80
N TYR A 66 2.90 1.76 -19.43
CA TYR A 66 1.90 2.80 -19.21
C TYR A 66 2.27 3.74 -18.05
N PHE A 67 2.82 3.21 -16.97
CA PHE A 67 3.21 4.00 -15.81
C PHE A 67 4.50 4.79 -16.02
N THR A 68 5.50 4.18 -16.64
CA THR A 68 6.89 4.66 -16.54
C THR A 68 7.42 5.35 -17.79
N LYS A 69 6.78 5.13 -18.95
CA LYS A 69 7.27 5.67 -20.22
C LYS A 69 6.27 6.63 -20.86
N SER A 70 6.78 7.73 -21.44
CA SER A 70 5.99 8.60 -22.29
C SER A 70 5.60 7.85 -23.56
N ASN A 71 4.31 7.63 -23.78
CA ASN A 71 3.77 6.88 -24.90
C ASN A 71 2.31 7.27 -25.20
N PRO A 72 1.75 6.88 -26.36
CA PRO A 72 0.37 7.24 -26.71
C PRO A 72 -0.70 6.71 -25.76
N MET A 73 -0.46 5.58 -25.06
CA MET A 73 -1.43 4.99 -24.13
C MET A 73 -1.74 5.92 -22.95
N ASN A 74 -0.75 6.69 -22.49
CA ASN A 74 -0.89 7.62 -21.37
C ASN A 74 -0.93 9.10 -21.82
N GLY A 75 -1.18 9.36 -23.11
CA GLY A 75 -1.19 10.72 -23.68
C GLY A 75 0.19 11.40 -23.56
N ASN A 76 1.27 10.64 -23.63
CA ASN A 76 2.66 11.06 -23.45
C ASN A 76 2.95 11.68 -22.06
N LYS A 77 2.16 11.30 -21.05
CA LYS A 77 2.29 11.75 -19.66
C LYS A 77 2.41 10.53 -18.74
N PRO A 78 3.65 10.02 -18.50
CA PRO A 78 3.87 8.94 -17.54
C PRO A 78 3.47 9.39 -16.13
N PHE A 79 3.27 8.40 -15.26
CA PHE A 79 3.02 8.69 -13.85
C PHE A 79 4.28 9.22 -13.17
N VAL A 80 4.08 10.18 -12.26
CA VAL A 80 5.16 10.85 -11.53
C VAL A 80 4.95 10.66 -10.04
N TYR A 81 6.04 10.41 -9.31
CA TYR A 81 5.99 10.36 -7.86
C TYR A 81 5.89 11.76 -7.26
N ASP A 82 5.01 11.92 -6.27
CA ASP A 82 4.75 13.20 -5.60
C ASP A 82 5.65 13.32 -4.37
N PHE A 83 6.71 14.13 -4.48
CA PHE A 83 7.70 14.33 -3.42
C PHE A 83 7.28 15.40 -2.39
N ASP A 84 6.31 16.26 -2.71
CA ASP A 84 5.98 17.39 -1.84
C ASP A 84 5.31 16.97 -0.53
N ASP A 85 4.55 15.87 -0.55
CA ASP A 85 3.90 15.30 0.64
C ASP A 85 3.86 13.78 0.52
N PHE A 86 5.03 13.17 0.44
CA PHE A 86 5.22 11.75 0.11
C PHE A 86 4.53 10.77 1.07
N MET A 87 4.18 11.20 2.29
CA MET A 87 3.41 10.39 3.25
C MET A 87 1.91 10.75 3.30
N GLY A 88 1.45 11.72 2.48
CA GLY A 88 0.06 12.18 2.50
C GLY A 88 -0.37 12.79 3.84
N LYS A 89 0.56 13.39 4.59
CA LYS A 89 0.27 13.98 5.91
C LYS A 89 -0.51 15.28 5.82
N GLN A 90 -0.28 16.07 4.79
CA GLN A 90 -0.98 17.32 4.53
C GLN A 90 -2.28 17.04 3.75
N ASP A 91 -2.18 16.26 2.67
CA ASP A 91 -3.30 15.86 1.84
C ASP A 91 -3.34 14.34 1.63
N PHE A 92 -4.19 13.65 2.38
CA PHE A 92 -4.36 12.20 2.29
C PHE A 92 -4.85 11.73 0.91
N ASN A 93 -5.47 12.61 0.09
CA ASN A 93 -5.88 12.25 -1.28
C ASN A 93 -4.69 11.80 -2.13
N LYS A 94 -3.48 12.23 -1.83
CA LYS A 94 -2.26 11.79 -2.53
C LYS A 94 -2.03 10.27 -2.45
N LEU A 95 -2.57 9.61 -1.41
CA LEU A 95 -2.52 8.16 -1.23
C LEU A 95 -3.68 7.42 -1.92
N LEU A 96 -4.67 8.14 -2.48
CA LEU A 96 -5.91 7.58 -3.02
C LEU A 96 -5.84 7.38 -4.54
N VAL A 97 -6.51 6.32 -5.02
CA VAL A 97 -6.51 5.96 -6.45
C VAL A 97 -7.33 6.92 -7.29
N THR A 98 -8.42 7.46 -6.76
CA THR A 98 -9.23 8.47 -7.47
C THR A 98 -8.45 9.76 -7.80
N LYS A 99 -7.45 10.11 -7.00
CA LYS A 99 -6.57 11.26 -7.29
C LYS A 99 -5.57 10.94 -8.38
N ILE A 100 -4.87 9.80 -8.28
CA ILE A 100 -3.83 9.45 -9.25
C ILE A 100 -4.39 9.22 -10.66
N LEU A 101 -5.60 8.67 -10.79
CA LEU A 101 -6.30 8.56 -12.09
C LEU A 101 -6.45 9.91 -12.79
N LYS A 102 -6.75 10.98 -12.04
CA LYS A 102 -6.94 12.31 -12.59
C LYS A 102 -5.66 13.07 -12.88
N THR A 103 -4.61 12.83 -12.09
CA THR A 103 -3.43 13.71 -12.09
C THR A 103 -2.18 13.06 -12.67
N HIS A 104 -2.16 11.73 -12.82
CA HIS A 104 -0.96 10.91 -13.08
C HIS A 104 0.18 11.18 -12.09
N THR A 105 -0.14 11.74 -10.90
CA THR A 105 0.82 11.98 -9.83
C THR A 105 0.38 11.21 -8.59
N GLY A 106 1.22 10.35 -8.08
CA GLY A 106 0.88 9.42 -6.99
C GLY A 106 2.03 9.15 -6.02
N GLN A 107 1.77 8.26 -5.11
CA GLN A 107 2.62 7.89 -3.99
C GLN A 107 2.90 6.38 -4.00
N CYS A 108 3.82 5.94 -3.14
CA CYS A 108 4.10 4.51 -2.94
C CYS A 108 2.88 3.69 -2.50
N THR A 109 1.76 4.30 -2.13
CA THR A 109 0.48 3.64 -1.85
C THR A 109 -0.43 3.62 -3.08
N SER A 110 -0.74 4.79 -3.65
CA SER A 110 -1.72 4.89 -4.75
C SER A 110 -1.25 4.25 -6.05
N MET A 111 0.04 4.33 -6.36
CA MET A 111 0.59 3.74 -7.59
C MET A 111 0.49 2.20 -7.61
N PRO A 112 0.95 1.45 -6.58
CA PRO A 112 0.78 0.01 -6.55
C PRO A 112 -0.68 -0.46 -6.46
N LEU A 113 -1.55 0.29 -5.78
CA LEU A 113 -2.98 -0.03 -5.72
C LEU A 113 -3.61 0.06 -7.11
N LEU A 114 -3.35 1.13 -7.87
CA LEU A 114 -3.82 1.26 -9.25
C LEU A 114 -3.21 0.19 -10.16
N TYR A 115 -1.90 -0.06 -10.05
CA TYR A 115 -1.23 -1.12 -10.82
C TYR A 115 -1.91 -2.48 -10.62
N LYS A 116 -2.15 -2.84 -9.35
CA LYS A 116 -2.81 -4.12 -9.03
C LYS A 116 -4.24 -4.19 -9.57
N ILE A 117 -5.03 -3.12 -9.44
CA ILE A 117 -6.38 -3.06 -10.02
C ILE A 117 -6.32 -3.31 -11.53
N LEU A 118 -5.47 -2.60 -12.26
CA LEU A 118 -5.32 -2.75 -13.70
C LEU A 118 -4.86 -4.16 -14.09
N CYS A 119 -3.94 -4.74 -13.33
CA CYS A 119 -3.45 -6.10 -13.57
C CYS A 119 -4.57 -7.14 -13.40
N ASP A 120 -5.37 -7.03 -12.34
CA ASP A 120 -6.51 -7.92 -12.09
C ASP A 120 -7.56 -7.81 -13.21
N GLU A 121 -7.87 -6.58 -13.70
CA GLU A 121 -8.83 -6.34 -14.80
C GLU A 121 -8.31 -6.85 -16.17
N LEU A 122 -7.00 -6.94 -16.32
CA LEU A 122 -6.36 -7.56 -17.50
C LEU A 122 -6.25 -9.09 -17.41
N GLY A 123 -6.69 -9.69 -16.30
CA GLY A 123 -6.52 -11.13 -16.03
C GLY A 123 -5.07 -11.54 -15.74
N GLY A 124 -4.22 -10.57 -15.39
CA GLY A 124 -2.83 -10.82 -15.01
C GLY A 124 -2.68 -11.16 -13.53
N HIS A 125 -1.44 -11.41 -13.12
CA HIS A 125 -1.11 -11.75 -11.74
C HIS A 125 -0.11 -10.75 -11.18
N SER A 126 -0.55 -9.99 -10.19
CA SER A 126 0.32 -9.13 -9.37
C SER A 126 -0.04 -9.23 -7.91
N LYS A 127 0.91 -8.97 -7.05
CA LYS A 127 0.78 -8.98 -5.61
C LYS A 127 1.30 -7.66 -5.05
N LEU A 128 0.68 -7.17 -4.00
CA LEU A 128 1.28 -6.13 -3.18
C LEU A 128 2.36 -6.75 -2.29
N ALA A 129 3.35 -5.96 -1.92
CA ALA A 129 4.36 -6.31 -0.91
C ALA A 129 4.79 -5.05 -0.16
N LEU A 130 5.24 -5.23 1.09
CA LEU A 130 5.69 -4.16 1.96
C LEU A 130 7.21 -4.16 2.16
N ALA A 131 7.77 -2.97 2.24
CA ALA A 131 8.97 -2.63 2.97
C ALA A 131 8.60 -1.60 4.06
N PRO A 132 9.49 -1.23 5.00
CA PRO A 132 9.20 -0.20 6.00
C PRO A 132 8.70 1.09 5.36
N SER A 133 7.49 1.51 5.72
CA SER A 133 6.79 2.69 5.17
C SER A 133 6.60 2.71 3.65
N HIS A 134 6.76 1.58 2.96
CA HIS A 134 6.74 1.50 1.51
C HIS A 134 5.93 0.31 0.98
N LEU A 135 5.07 0.55 -0.01
CA LEU A 135 4.30 -0.46 -0.72
C LEU A 135 4.80 -0.55 -2.17
N TYR A 136 4.93 -1.76 -2.68
CA TYR A 136 5.38 -2.01 -4.05
C TYR A 136 4.71 -3.25 -4.65
N ILE A 137 5.00 -3.57 -5.92
CA ILE A 137 4.41 -4.70 -6.63
C ILE A 137 5.41 -5.86 -6.75
N LYS A 138 4.91 -7.07 -6.58
CA LYS A 138 5.60 -8.33 -6.95
C LYS A 138 4.76 -9.10 -7.96
N HIS A 139 5.40 -9.75 -8.91
CA HIS A 139 4.77 -10.75 -9.78
C HIS A 139 5.76 -11.87 -10.15
N ILE A 140 5.23 -12.98 -10.66
CA ILE A 140 6.08 -14.06 -11.18
C ILE A 140 6.44 -13.76 -12.63
N GLY A 141 7.74 -13.75 -12.93
CA GLY A 141 8.28 -13.62 -14.28
C GLY A 141 8.03 -14.84 -15.15
N GLU A 142 8.37 -14.75 -16.45
CA GLU A 142 8.24 -15.86 -17.40
C GLU A 142 9.08 -17.07 -16.98
N ASP A 143 10.19 -16.83 -16.32
CA ASP A 143 11.13 -17.84 -15.81
C ASP A 143 10.72 -18.45 -14.46
N GLY A 144 9.56 -18.04 -13.90
CA GLY A 144 9.04 -18.52 -12.63
C GLY A 144 9.63 -17.81 -11.39
N ARG A 145 10.55 -16.86 -11.55
CA ARG A 145 11.13 -16.10 -10.43
C ARG A 145 10.28 -14.89 -10.07
N TRP A 146 10.37 -14.43 -8.82
CA TRP A 146 9.76 -13.20 -8.37
C TRP A 146 10.46 -11.98 -8.99
N VAL A 147 9.65 -11.04 -9.45
CA VAL A 147 10.06 -9.73 -9.96
C VAL A 147 9.41 -8.67 -9.09
N ASN A 148 10.20 -7.72 -8.59
CA ASN A 148 9.69 -6.56 -7.87
C ASN A 148 9.63 -5.38 -8.82
N VAL A 149 8.48 -4.71 -8.84
CA VAL A 149 8.24 -3.50 -9.63
C VAL A 149 8.22 -2.31 -8.68
N GLU A 150 9.24 -1.46 -8.81
CA GLU A 150 9.38 -0.22 -8.04
C GLU A 150 8.87 0.96 -8.88
N LEU A 151 7.68 1.45 -8.53
CA LEU A 151 7.02 2.49 -9.31
C LEU A 151 7.50 3.91 -8.97
N THR A 152 8.12 4.11 -7.80
CA THR A 152 8.64 5.41 -7.38
C THR A 152 9.71 5.94 -8.34
N ASN A 153 10.56 5.05 -8.82
CA ASN A 153 11.65 5.37 -9.76
C ASN A 153 11.50 4.68 -11.14
N GLY A 154 10.43 3.89 -11.33
CA GLY A 154 10.13 3.21 -12.59
C GLY A 154 11.20 2.18 -12.97
N CYS A 155 11.55 1.27 -12.05
CA CYS A 155 12.53 0.22 -12.29
C CYS A 155 12.09 -1.13 -11.70
N PHE A 156 12.87 -2.18 -12.02
CA PHE A 156 12.80 -3.48 -11.37
C PHE A 156 13.89 -3.54 -10.29
N ALA A 157 13.48 -3.75 -9.03
CA ALA A 157 14.39 -3.79 -7.89
C ALA A 157 14.61 -5.23 -7.41
N ARG A 158 15.77 -5.52 -6.83
CA ARG A 158 16.05 -6.79 -6.16
C ARG A 158 15.66 -6.70 -4.69
N ASP A 159 15.39 -7.83 -4.04
CA ASP A 159 15.09 -7.87 -2.60
C ASP A 159 16.24 -7.27 -1.78
N GLU A 160 17.50 -7.50 -2.18
CA GLU A 160 18.67 -6.95 -1.52
C GLU A 160 18.71 -5.42 -1.51
N TRP A 161 18.19 -4.79 -2.58
CA TRP A 161 18.08 -3.34 -2.65
C TRP A 161 17.13 -2.80 -1.59
N TYR A 162 15.94 -3.45 -1.42
CA TYR A 162 15.01 -3.07 -0.33
C TYR A 162 15.62 -3.30 1.05
N MET A 163 16.31 -4.44 1.24
CA MET A 163 16.96 -4.76 2.50
C MET A 163 17.97 -3.70 2.91
N GLN A 164 18.82 -3.26 1.98
CA GLN A 164 19.84 -2.24 2.21
C GLN A 164 19.24 -0.85 2.38
N THR A 165 18.27 -0.49 1.54
CA THR A 165 17.65 0.84 1.53
C THR A 165 16.83 1.09 2.79
N PHE A 166 16.09 0.09 3.28
CA PHE A 166 15.15 0.24 4.40
C PHE A 166 15.57 -0.49 5.67
N GLY A 167 16.80 -1.02 5.74
CA GLY A 167 17.33 -1.68 6.94
C GLY A 167 16.53 -2.92 7.37
N ILE A 168 16.02 -3.72 6.42
CA ILE A 168 15.13 -4.85 6.71
C ILE A 168 15.92 -6.02 7.27
N SER A 169 15.54 -6.51 8.45
CA SER A 169 16.16 -7.68 9.06
C SER A 169 15.74 -8.99 8.39
N THR A 170 16.64 -9.97 8.40
CA THR A 170 16.34 -11.32 7.93
C THR A 170 15.17 -11.96 8.70
N GLU A 171 15.01 -11.61 9.96
CA GLU A 171 13.92 -12.08 10.81
C GLU A 171 12.57 -11.57 10.33
N ALA A 172 12.46 -10.28 10.02
CA ALA A 172 11.25 -9.68 9.46
C ALA A 172 10.81 -10.33 8.13
N ILE A 173 11.78 -10.71 7.29
CA ILE A 173 11.52 -11.43 6.03
C ILE A 173 11.03 -12.85 6.33
N LYS A 174 11.71 -13.59 7.20
CA LYS A 174 11.30 -14.97 7.57
C LYS A 174 9.91 -15.03 8.19
N ASN A 175 9.52 -14.01 8.95
CA ASN A 175 8.20 -13.89 9.57
C ASN A 175 7.13 -13.29 8.64
N GLY A 176 7.46 -13.03 7.37
CA GLY A 176 6.52 -12.53 6.38
C GLY A 176 6.07 -11.08 6.57
N VAL A 177 6.80 -10.29 7.38
CA VAL A 177 6.45 -8.88 7.64
C VAL A 177 6.75 -8.00 6.44
N PHE A 178 7.93 -8.20 5.85
CA PHE A 178 8.40 -7.44 4.69
C PHE A 178 8.83 -8.37 3.55
N LEU A 179 8.84 -7.84 2.33
CA LEU A 179 9.26 -8.44 1.08
C LEU A 179 8.46 -9.69 0.66
N CYS A 180 7.41 -10.03 1.38
CA CYS A 180 6.53 -11.13 1.03
C CYS A 180 5.34 -10.65 0.19
N ALA A 181 4.97 -11.46 -0.80
CA ALA A 181 3.82 -11.20 -1.64
C ALA A 181 2.52 -11.42 -0.86
N PHE A 182 1.65 -10.41 -0.81
CA PHE A 182 0.40 -10.47 -0.06
C PHE A 182 -0.54 -11.56 -0.56
N SER A 183 -1.13 -12.27 0.36
CA SER A 183 -2.35 -13.07 0.15
C SER A 183 -3.59 -12.15 0.03
N ASN A 184 -4.73 -12.72 -0.37
CA ASN A 184 -5.99 -11.97 -0.38
C ASN A 184 -6.38 -11.45 1.01
N LYS A 185 -6.07 -12.20 2.08
CA LYS A 185 -6.31 -11.79 3.47
C LYS A 185 -5.48 -10.57 3.85
N GLU A 186 -4.20 -10.55 3.48
CA GLU A 186 -3.31 -9.42 3.73
C GLU A 186 -3.68 -8.20 2.89
N ASN A 187 -4.15 -8.37 1.66
CA ASN A 187 -4.72 -7.27 0.88
C ASN A 187 -5.91 -6.62 1.61
N ILE A 188 -6.82 -7.44 2.18
CA ILE A 188 -7.95 -6.92 2.96
C ILE A 188 -7.46 -6.21 4.23
N ALA A 189 -6.53 -6.82 4.96
CA ALA A 189 -5.94 -6.23 6.16
C ALA A 189 -5.29 -4.86 5.83
N PHE A 190 -4.58 -4.76 4.71
CA PHE A 190 -4.00 -3.50 4.23
C PHE A 190 -5.08 -2.45 3.93
N ILE A 191 -6.14 -2.82 3.21
CA ILE A 191 -7.25 -1.87 2.89
C ILE A 191 -7.96 -1.41 4.17
N MET A 192 -8.17 -2.29 5.15
CA MET A 192 -8.74 -1.91 6.44
C MET A 192 -7.83 -0.97 7.23
N GLN A 193 -6.52 -1.21 7.20
CA GLN A 193 -5.54 -0.30 7.80
C GLN A 193 -5.54 1.06 7.08
N LEU A 194 -5.61 1.07 5.75
CA LEU A 194 -5.69 2.30 4.96
C LEU A 194 -6.98 3.10 5.30
N LEU A 195 -8.10 2.40 5.48
CA LEU A 195 -9.36 3.00 5.94
C LEU A 195 -9.22 3.61 7.35
N ALA A 196 -8.58 2.89 8.28
CA ALA A 196 -8.31 3.41 9.62
C ALA A 196 -7.41 4.64 9.59
N SER A 197 -6.37 4.63 8.77
CA SER A 197 -5.46 5.76 8.58
C SER A 197 -6.14 6.96 7.94
N SER A 198 -7.01 6.75 6.95
CA SER A 198 -7.79 7.81 6.31
C SER A 198 -8.74 8.48 7.31
N TYR A 199 -9.41 7.70 8.14
CA TYR A 199 -10.27 8.20 9.21
C TYR A 199 -9.47 9.01 10.23
N GLN A 200 -8.35 8.46 10.71
CA GLN A 200 -7.47 9.14 11.66
C GLN A 200 -6.95 10.46 11.09
N HIS A 201 -6.56 10.47 9.82
CA HIS A 201 -6.11 11.70 9.16
C HIS A 201 -7.22 12.75 9.11
N LYS A 202 -8.44 12.34 8.73
CA LYS A 202 -9.60 13.23 8.55
C LYS A 202 -10.09 13.83 9.87
N TYR A 203 -10.24 12.99 10.91
CA TYR A 203 -10.83 13.36 12.18
C TYR A 203 -9.82 13.62 13.29
N ARG A 204 -8.52 13.41 13.02
CA ARG A 204 -7.43 13.57 13.97
C ARG A 204 -7.65 12.79 15.28
N ASN A 205 -8.30 11.64 15.18
CA ASN A 205 -8.73 10.85 16.31
C ASN A 205 -8.46 9.35 16.12
N TYR A 206 -8.14 8.69 17.22
CA TYR A 206 -8.13 7.24 17.36
C TYR A 206 -9.27 6.86 18.29
N ASP A 207 -10.26 6.13 17.78
CA ASP A 207 -11.46 5.73 18.50
C ASP A 207 -11.85 4.27 18.22
N TYR A 208 -13.07 3.88 18.59
CA TYR A 208 -13.55 2.52 18.35
C TYR A 208 -13.65 2.15 16.87
N PHE A 209 -13.82 3.11 15.96
CA PHE A 209 -13.82 2.79 14.53
C PHE A 209 -12.45 2.33 14.07
N THR A 210 -11.40 3.08 14.39
CA THR A 210 -10.02 2.71 14.01
C THR A 210 -9.54 1.45 14.74
N LEU A 211 -9.99 1.24 16.00
CA LEU A 211 -9.73 0.00 16.74
C LEU A 211 -10.41 -1.20 16.08
N ASN A 212 -11.66 -1.08 15.65
CA ASN A 212 -12.40 -2.14 14.98
C ASN A 212 -11.75 -2.50 13.63
N CYS A 213 -11.33 -1.50 12.84
CA CYS A 213 -10.60 -1.74 11.60
C CYS A 213 -9.33 -2.56 11.84
N SER A 214 -8.50 -2.16 12.81
CA SER A 214 -7.26 -2.87 13.11
C SER A 214 -7.51 -4.27 13.70
N SER A 215 -8.48 -4.41 14.59
CA SER A 215 -8.86 -5.70 15.17
C SER A 215 -9.35 -6.67 14.11
N LYS A 216 -10.21 -6.19 13.19
CA LYS A 216 -10.72 -7.01 12.08
C LYS A 216 -9.61 -7.39 11.10
N ALA A 217 -8.68 -6.48 10.80
CA ALA A 217 -7.51 -6.80 9.99
C ALA A 217 -6.67 -7.95 10.62
N LEU A 218 -6.49 -7.90 11.94
CA LEU A 218 -5.71 -8.91 12.68
C LEU A 218 -6.40 -10.28 12.80
N GLU A 219 -7.74 -10.36 12.67
CA GLU A 219 -8.45 -11.65 12.56
C GLU A 219 -8.05 -12.41 11.29
N TYR A 220 -7.77 -11.70 10.19
CA TYR A 220 -7.41 -12.29 8.90
C TYR A 220 -5.91 -12.42 8.68
N ALA A 221 -5.13 -11.49 9.23
CA ALA A 221 -3.69 -11.45 9.14
C ALA A 221 -3.08 -11.09 10.53
N PRO A 222 -2.92 -12.07 11.44
CA PRO A 222 -2.55 -11.81 12.84
C PRO A 222 -1.22 -11.08 13.03
N ASN A 223 -0.29 -11.26 12.10
CA ASN A 223 1.05 -10.64 12.13
C ASN A 223 1.14 -9.38 11.23
N PHE A 224 0.00 -8.83 10.80
CA PHE A 224 0.00 -7.65 9.94
C PHE A 224 0.46 -6.42 10.72
N SER A 225 1.72 -6.04 10.54
CA SER A 225 2.42 -5.06 11.37
C SER A 225 1.72 -3.69 11.42
N GLN A 226 1.19 -3.20 10.30
CA GLN A 226 0.49 -1.91 10.26
C GLN A 226 -0.80 -1.91 11.10
N ALA A 227 -1.54 -3.03 11.13
CA ALA A 227 -2.73 -3.15 11.97
C ALA A 227 -2.36 -3.24 13.45
N LEU A 228 -1.26 -3.92 13.80
CA LEU A 228 -0.71 -3.93 15.16
C LEU A 228 -0.32 -2.52 15.62
N VAL A 229 0.33 -1.74 14.77
CA VAL A 229 0.67 -0.33 15.06
C VAL A 229 -0.59 0.51 15.31
N ILE A 230 -1.60 0.43 14.43
CA ILE A 230 -2.86 1.15 14.63
C ILE A 230 -3.55 0.71 15.93
N LYS A 231 -3.58 -0.59 16.24
CA LYS A 231 -4.12 -1.10 17.52
C LYS A 231 -3.39 -0.48 18.71
N TYR A 232 -2.06 -0.46 18.69
CA TYR A 232 -1.26 0.15 19.76
C TYR A 232 -1.56 1.64 19.93
N LEU A 233 -1.64 2.40 18.85
CA LEU A 233 -1.95 3.84 18.87
C LEU A 233 -3.36 4.11 19.43
N ASN A 234 -4.35 3.28 19.09
CA ASN A 234 -5.69 3.34 19.69
C ASN A 234 -5.67 3.15 21.20
N LEU A 235 -4.98 2.09 21.66
CA LEU A 235 -4.86 1.81 23.09
C LEU A 235 -4.15 2.95 23.83
N ALA A 236 -3.11 3.53 23.23
CA ALA A 236 -2.40 4.69 23.79
C ALA A 236 -3.32 5.94 23.88
N SER A 237 -4.12 6.19 22.83
CA SER A 237 -5.11 7.27 22.80
C SER A 237 -6.18 7.10 23.90
N PHE A 238 -6.74 5.90 24.03
CA PHE A 238 -7.73 5.59 25.07
C PHE A 238 -7.16 5.75 26.47
N LYS A 239 -5.94 5.27 26.71
CA LYS A 239 -5.25 5.47 27.98
C LYS A 239 -5.07 6.96 28.30
N LYS A 240 -4.62 7.74 27.32
CA LYS A 240 -4.44 9.20 27.47
C LYS A 240 -5.75 9.88 27.81
N SER A 241 -6.82 9.62 27.06
CA SER A 241 -8.15 10.19 27.28
C SER A 241 -8.72 9.83 28.64
N TYR A 242 -8.59 8.57 29.06
CA TYR A 242 -9.03 8.13 30.39
C TYR A 242 -8.31 8.88 31.52
N ILE A 243 -6.98 9.02 31.44
CA ILE A 243 -6.19 9.74 32.45
C ILE A 243 -6.59 11.21 32.50
N GLN A 244 -6.83 11.83 31.35
CA GLN A 244 -7.24 13.23 31.27
C GLN A 244 -8.63 13.47 31.88
N THR A 245 -9.57 12.55 31.61
CA THR A 245 -10.98 12.70 32.06
C THR A 245 -11.18 12.30 33.52
N ILE A 246 -10.58 11.19 33.96
CA ILE A 246 -10.82 10.59 35.26
C ILE A 246 -9.73 10.98 36.29
N GLY A 247 -8.57 11.44 35.81
CA GLY A 247 -7.43 11.79 36.68
C GLY A 247 -6.70 10.61 37.34
N LYS A 248 -7.17 9.37 37.14
CA LYS A 248 -6.60 8.17 37.75
C LYS A 248 -5.53 7.56 36.86
N LYS A 249 -4.26 7.61 37.32
CA LYS A 249 -3.12 6.97 36.63
C LYS A 249 -3.03 5.45 36.93
N LYS A 250 -3.70 4.96 38.00
CA LYS A 250 -3.76 3.53 38.36
C LYS A 250 -5.22 3.14 38.54
N SER A 251 -5.69 2.21 37.72
CA SER A 251 -7.02 1.59 37.77
C SER A 251 -6.97 0.26 37.03
N ASP A 252 -7.95 -0.60 37.26
CA ASP A 252 -8.07 -1.88 36.54
C ASP A 252 -8.16 -1.67 35.01
N TYR A 253 -8.79 -0.57 34.59
CA TYR A 253 -8.84 -0.20 33.19
C TYR A 253 -7.43 0.07 32.62
N ILE A 254 -6.63 0.91 33.30
CA ILE A 254 -5.26 1.24 32.91
C ILE A 254 -4.37 0.00 32.92
N ILE A 255 -4.54 -0.88 33.91
CA ILE A 255 -3.79 -2.13 33.99
C ILE A 255 -4.08 -3.01 32.75
N ARG A 256 -5.36 -3.19 32.38
CA ARG A 256 -5.77 -3.95 31.19
C ARG A 256 -5.25 -3.33 29.90
N VAL A 257 -5.40 -2.02 29.72
CA VAL A 257 -4.89 -1.32 28.52
C VAL A 257 -3.38 -1.48 28.41
N ASN A 258 -2.63 -1.29 29.50
CA ASN A 258 -1.18 -1.49 29.49
C ASN A 258 -0.80 -2.93 29.11
N LYS A 259 -1.51 -3.94 29.66
CA LYS A 259 -1.26 -5.34 29.32
C LYS A 259 -1.44 -5.61 27.81
N GLU A 260 -2.51 -5.05 27.22
CA GLU A 260 -2.73 -5.19 25.77
C GLU A 260 -1.69 -4.43 24.94
N MET A 261 -1.28 -3.22 25.36
CA MET A 261 -0.22 -2.48 24.71
C MET A 261 1.09 -3.26 24.70
N HIS A 262 1.49 -3.80 25.86
CA HIS A 262 2.70 -4.65 25.95
C HIS A 262 2.59 -5.92 25.11
N ALA A 263 1.44 -6.59 25.11
CA ALA A 263 1.23 -7.76 24.27
C ALA A 263 1.37 -7.41 22.77
N THR A 264 0.83 -6.28 22.35
CA THR A 264 0.95 -5.82 20.96
C THR A 264 2.40 -5.49 20.57
N LEU A 265 3.15 -4.83 21.46
CA LEU A 265 4.58 -4.55 21.24
C LEU A 265 5.39 -5.85 21.18
N ASN A 266 5.14 -6.80 22.08
CA ASN A 266 5.84 -8.10 22.07
C ASN A 266 5.61 -8.86 20.75
N VAL A 267 4.41 -8.75 20.15
CA VAL A 267 4.16 -9.34 18.82
C VAL A 267 4.99 -8.61 17.76
N LEU A 268 4.99 -7.28 17.74
CA LEU A 268 5.80 -6.48 16.77
C LEU A 268 7.29 -6.83 16.90
N ASP A 269 7.82 -6.92 18.12
CA ASP A 269 9.21 -7.29 18.36
C ASP A 269 9.49 -8.74 17.88
N SER A 270 8.59 -9.68 18.20
CA SER A 270 8.76 -11.10 17.86
C SER A 270 8.71 -11.38 16.35
N ILE A 271 8.03 -10.55 15.59
CA ILE A 271 8.00 -10.66 14.12
C ILE A 271 9.13 -9.88 13.44
N GLY A 272 9.98 -9.19 14.21
CA GLY A 272 11.10 -8.40 13.68
C GLY A 272 10.67 -7.10 13.00
N TYR A 273 9.51 -6.54 13.39
CA TYR A 273 9.05 -5.28 12.82
C TYR A 273 9.97 -4.13 13.23
N SER A 274 10.40 -3.35 12.24
CA SER A 274 11.11 -2.09 12.44
C SER A 274 10.37 -0.96 11.73
N GLN A 275 10.36 0.21 12.35
CA GLN A 275 9.83 1.42 11.76
C GLN A 275 10.99 2.37 11.53
N ILE A 276 11.04 2.97 10.35
CA ILE A 276 11.96 4.06 10.03
C ILE A 276 11.24 5.39 10.22
N SER A 277 12.00 6.46 10.53
CA SER A 277 11.45 7.81 10.61
C SER A 277 11.07 8.30 9.20
N ASP A 278 10.22 9.34 9.15
CA ASP A 278 9.86 9.95 7.88
C ASP A 278 11.06 10.59 7.19
N GLU A 279 11.93 11.21 7.97
CA GLU A 279 13.16 11.82 7.49
C GLU A 279 14.11 10.77 6.89
N GLU A 280 14.25 9.63 7.55
CA GLU A 280 15.05 8.51 7.05
C GLU A 280 14.45 7.91 5.79
N TYR A 281 13.12 7.73 5.75
CA TYR A 281 12.41 7.27 4.56
C TYR A 281 12.65 8.22 3.37
N GLN A 282 12.46 9.52 3.56
CA GLN A 282 12.69 10.52 2.51
C GLN A 282 14.11 10.48 1.98
N GLN A 283 15.12 10.47 2.87
CA GLN A 283 16.53 10.38 2.49
C GLN A 283 16.83 9.11 1.69
N ASN A 284 16.24 7.98 2.08
CA ASN A 284 16.39 6.72 1.38
C ASN A 284 15.81 6.76 -0.03
N VAL A 285 14.60 7.33 -0.19
CA VAL A 285 13.94 7.50 -1.50
C VAL A 285 14.74 8.45 -2.40
N GLU A 286 15.19 9.59 -1.90
CA GLU A 286 16.00 10.56 -2.66
C GLU A 286 17.32 9.94 -3.13
N ARG A 287 17.97 9.14 -2.28
CA ARG A 287 19.21 8.41 -2.63
C ARG A 287 18.93 7.40 -3.75
N ALA A 288 17.88 6.60 -3.60
CA ALA A 288 17.50 5.60 -4.59
C ALA A 288 17.20 6.21 -5.97
N LEU A 289 16.56 7.38 -6.01
CA LEU A 289 16.33 8.11 -7.26
C LEU A 289 17.62 8.55 -7.93
N LYS A 290 18.54 9.16 -7.19
CA LYS A 290 19.85 9.60 -7.72
C LYS A 290 20.64 8.41 -8.28
N GLU A 291 20.63 7.27 -7.60
CA GLU A 291 21.26 6.04 -8.07
C GLU A 291 20.64 5.56 -9.39
N THR A 292 19.30 5.55 -9.47
CA THR A 292 18.58 5.14 -10.68
C THR A 292 18.83 6.08 -11.86
N GLU A 293 18.87 7.38 -11.65
CA GLU A 293 19.21 8.37 -12.69
C GLU A 293 20.64 8.17 -13.19
N THR A 294 21.57 7.90 -12.28
CA THR A 294 22.97 7.63 -12.61
C THR A 294 23.11 6.35 -13.45
N MET A 295 22.35 5.30 -13.12
CA MET A 295 22.34 4.07 -13.91
C MET A 295 21.75 4.30 -15.31
N LYS A 296 20.60 4.96 -15.41
CA LYS A 296 19.96 5.29 -16.70
C LYS A 296 20.83 6.18 -17.60
N ALA A 297 21.67 7.03 -17.00
CA ALA A 297 22.62 7.86 -17.75
C ALA A 297 23.83 7.09 -18.30
N LYS A 298 24.21 5.98 -17.65
CA LYS A 298 25.30 5.09 -18.11
C LYS A 298 24.87 4.12 -19.21
N ASP A 299 23.59 3.81 -19.30
CA ASP A 299 23.00 2.90 -20.29
C ASP A 299 22.57 3.64 -21.58
N ARG A 300 22.76 4.95 -21.67
CA ARG A 300 22.60 5.80 -22.87
C ARG A 300 23.93 6.07 -23.56
#